data_95ba0369b31f3f58839ab71fadeb8ec8
#
_entry.id   95ba0369b31f3f58839ab71fadeb8ec8
#
_cell.length_a   1.000
_cell.length_b   1.000
_cell.length_c   1.000
_cell.angle_alpha   90.00
_cell.angle_beta   90.00
_cell.angle_gamma   90.00
#
_symmetry.space_group_name_H-M   'P 1'
#
loop_
_entity.id
_entity.type
_entity.pdbx_description
1 polymer ?
#
loop_
_entity_poly.entity_id
_entity_poly.type
_entity_poly.pdbx_seq_one_letter_code
_entity_poly.pdbx_strand_id
1 'polypeptide(L)'
;MILFLCVLFWGRSVVDAQTKGIVVDGVKGRSLSDVNIYLQKDSVGIGSTDRNGEFMFSRDQITISDTIVFSHVGYFLLKCTLSELQHLGYKVVLHEHPQLLHEVVVSRERLPFFLEWTSLSPLPKPLYSFGGFLHAGKIYVVAGDETLVRMVTDKHRQGTEAWEYRSSNMYVYDIATDVWRKGAKGFVPRAGHAAHFYNGKIFVLGGKRFSTNRQLEYTDATMEIYDPDKDTLYVDPVNPHQAVDFTSFIYDDCLYAMGGAIREKAYSNKIHTLDLKRGVWYELEGTLPAGRYGRMNGILVGDKVYFWGGYHTAPMWTAASYDLRTGEWRRLCDLKDGVSYPGLASDGSYIYIFENRNLQVYHIETDTMRIYELAALDVENAGLFYWRNTLYIVGGCNRQGIYVVPHRDVIAIDVSQINP
;
A
#
# COMPACT_ATOMS: atom_id res chain seq x y z
N MET A 1 -43.48 -67.05 13.81
CA MET A 1 -42.37 -67.21 12.88
C MET A 1 -41.95 -65.80 12.48
N ILE A 2 -41.02 -65.18 13.24
CA ILE A 2 -40.59 -63.81 13.08
C ILE A 2 -39.23 -63.84 12.34
N LEU A 3 -39.20 -63.23 11.16
CA LEU A 3 -38.00 -63.16 10.32
C LEU A 3 -37.19 -61.94 10.78
N PHE A 4 -35.98 -62.19 11.29
CA PHE A 4 -34.99 -61.12 11.58
C PHE A 4 -34.25 -60.78 10.30
N LEU A 5 -34.39 -59.53 9.85
CA LEU A 5 -33.64 -58.95 8.72
C LEU A 5 -32.37 -58.30 9.27
N CYS A 6 -31.22 -58.97 9.12
CA CYS A 6 -29.93 -58.33 9.43
C CYS A 6 -29.56 -57.36 8.29
N VAL A 7 -29.63 -56.07 8.58
CA VAL A 7 -29.04 -55.01 7.73
C VAL A 7 -27.58 -54.89 8.06
N LEU A 8 -26.69 -55.35 7.16
CA LEU A 8 -25.25 -55.11 7.20
C LEU A 8 -24.98 -53.69 6.81
N PHE A 9 -24.65 -52.83 7.76
CA PHE A 9 -24.05 -51.53 7.49
C PHE A 9 -22.58 -51.75 7.06
N TRP A 10 -22.32 -51.60 5.76
CA TRP A 10 -20.97 -51.43 5.28
C TRP A 10 -20.56 -49.98 5.56
N GLY A 11 -19.86 -49.74 6.65
CA GLY A 11 -19.15 -48.53 6.88
C GLY A 11 -18.00 -48.38 5.83
N ARG A 12 -18.17 -47.50 4.85
CA ARG A 12 -17.05 -47.06 4.03
C ARG A 12 -16.08 -46.31 4.92
N SER A 13 -14.99 -46.96 5.28
CA SER A 13 -13.81 -46.26 5.79
C SER A 13 -13.33 -45.33 4.68
N VAL A 14 -13.55 -44.02 4.84
CA VAL A 14 -12.87 -43.01 4.02
C VAL A 14 -11.40 -43.11 4.44
N VAL A 15 -10.61 -43.79 3.65
CA VAL A 15 -9.16 -43.75 3.79
C VAL A 15 -8.76 -42.34 3.33
N ASP A 16 -8.44 -41.50 4.27
CA ASP A 16 -7.93 -40.18 4.04
C ASP A 16 -6.62 -40.32 3.23
N ALA A 17 -6.67 -40.04 1.93
CA ALA A 17 -5.54 -40.28 1.03
C ALA A 17 -4.50 -39.15 1.23
N GLN A 18 -3.68 -39.30 2.25
CA GLN A 18 -2.56 -38.38 2.53
C GLN A 18 -1.40 -38.59 1.55
N THR A 19 -0.88 -37.49 1.04
CA THR A 19 0.37 -37.46 0.27
C THR A 19 1.52 -37.10 1.17
N LYS A 20 2.55 -37.93 1.18
CA LYS A 20 3.81 -37.72 1.93
C LYS A 20 4.97 -37.65 0.97
N GLY A 21 5.95 -36.79 1.28
CA GLY A 21 7.16 -36.65 0.49
C GLY A 21 8.26 -35.92 1.24
N ILE A 22 9.34 -35.63 0.52
CA ILE A 22 10.53 -34.95 1.08
C ILE A 22 11.01 -33.85 0.12
N VAL A 23 11.49 -32.75 0.68
CA VAL A 23 12.14 -31.68 -0.09
C VAL A 23 13.63 -31.65 0.26
N VAL A 24 14.47 -31.63 -0.77
CA VAL A 24 15.93 -31.60 -0.63
C VAL A 24 16.58 -30.49 -1.48
N ASP A 25 17.72 -30.02 -1.02
CA ASP A 25 18.61 -29.12 -1.75
C ASP A 25 19.25 -29.85 -2.96
N GLY A 26 19.17 -29.23 -4.14
CA GLY A 26 19.64 -29.82 -5.40
C GLY A 26 21.15 -29.89 -5.53
N VAL A 27 21.91 -29.13 -4.75
CA VAL A 27 23.38 -29.10 -4.79
C VAL A 27 23.98 -29.91 -3.64
N LYS A 28 23.49 -29.65 -2.42
CA LYS A 28 24.04 -30.26 -1.19
C LYS A 28 23.35 -31.56 -0.80
N GLY A 29 22.18 -31.86 -1.40
CA GLY A 29 21.40 -33.07 -1.12
C GLY A 29 20.82 -33.15 0.29
N ARG A 30 20.93 -32.08 1.09
CA ARG A 30 20.36 -32.00 2.45
C ARG A 30 18.88 -31.76 2.42
N SER A 31 18.15 -32.21 3.42
CA SER A 31 16.74 -31.93 3.61
C SER A 31 16.50 -30.45 3.89
N LEU A 32 15.39 -29.91 3.37
CA LEU A 32 14.99 -28.51 3.53
C LEU A 32 13.74 -28.42 4.43
N SER A 33 13.91 -27.85 5.64
CA SER A 33 12.79 -27.49 6.52
C SER A 33 12.11 -26.20 6.07
N ASP A 34 10.90 -25.98 6.61
CA ASP A 34 10.14 -24.72 6.43
C ASP A 34 9.87 -24.34 4.95
N VAL A 35 9.84 -25.32 4.05
CA VAL A 35 9.38 -25.13 2.67
C VAL A 35 7.87 -24.98 2.68
N ASN A 36 7.36 -23.84 2.25
CA ASN A 36 5.92 -23.60 2.12
C ASN A 36 5.36 -24.35 0.92
N ILE A 37 4.22 -25.02 1.10
CA ILE A 37 3.50 -25.75 0.06
C ILE A 37 2.10 -25.19 -0.06
N TYR A 38 1.73 -24.71 -1.26
CA TYR A 38 0.44 -24.07 -1.49
C TYR A 38 -0.07 -24.29 -2.91
N LEU A 39 -1.38 -24.08 -3.13
CA LEU A 39 -2.00 -24.14 -4.46
C LEU A 39 -1.85 -22.79 -5.17
N GLN A 40 -1.42 -22.82 -6.43
CA GLN A 40 -1.19 -21.60 -7.21
C GLN A 40 -2.47 -20.79 -7.46
N LYS A 41 -3.63 -21.43 -7.58
CA LYS A 41 -4.91 -20.80 -7.97
C LYS A 41 -5.42 -19.75 -6.96
N ASP A 42 -5.19 -19.99 -5.67
CA ASP A 42 -5.74 -19.20 -4.57
C ASP A 42 -4.71 -18.91 -3.48
N SER A 43 -3.46 -19.38 -3.66
CA SER A 43 -2.37 -19.28 -2.69
C SER A 43 -2.71 -19.90 -1.32
N VAL A 44 -3.66 -20.86 -1.31
CA VAL A 44 -4.02 -21.57 -0.08
C VAL A 44 -2.89 -22.52 0.31
N GLY A 45 -2.36 -22.33 1.53
CA GLY A 45 -1.36 -23.22 2.11
C GLY A 45 -1.95 -24.60 2.37
N ILE A 46 -1.32 -25.65 1.84
CA ILE A 46 -1.71 -27.04 2.04
C ILE A 46 -0.74 -27.81 2.95
N GLY A 47 0.41 -27.21 3.28
CA GLY A 47 1.40 -27.80 4.19
C GLY A 47 2.72 -27.04 4.21
N SER A 48 3.63 -27.54 5.03
CA SER A 48 5.04 -27.14 5.03
C SER A 48 5.93 -28.34 5.40
N THR A 49 7.23 -28.24 5.11
CA THR A 49 8.17 -29.30 5.51
C THR A 49 8.56 -29.14 6.98
N ASP A 50 8.74 -30.30 7.65
CA ASP A 50 9.26 -30.39 9.01
C ASP A 50 10.81 -30.24 9.04
N ARG A 51 11.42 -30.43 10.23
CA ARG A 51 12.88 -30.36 10.41
C ARG A 51 13.68 -31.38 9.62
N ASN A 52 13.04 -32.44 9.16
CA ASN A 52 13.65 -33.49 8.34
C ASN A 52 13.41 -33.24 6.84
N GLY A 53 12.75 -32.14 6.49
CA GLY A 53 12.35 -31.83 5.12
C GLY A 53 11.15 -32.66 4.64
N GLU A 54 10.46 -33.37 5.53
CA GLU A 54 9.28 -34.17 5.20
C GLU A 54 8.03 -33.30 5.16
N PHE A 55 7.14 -33.56 4.20
CA PHE A 55 5.85 -32.91 4.09
C PHE A 55 4.71 -33.91 4.02
N MET A 56 3.53 -33.43 4.42
CA MET A 56 2.28 -34.20 4.34
C MET A 56 1.12 -33.26 4.07
N PHE A 57 0.24 -33.62 3.11
CA PHE A 57 -1.01 -32.91 2.87
C PHE A 57 -2.14 -33.86 2.43
N SER A 58 -3.41 -33.44 2.62
CA SER A 58 -4.58 -34.21 2.17
C SER A 58 -4.83 -33.99 0.67
N ARG A 59 -5.20 -35.06 -0.03
CA ARG A 59 -5.54 -35.02 -1.47
C ARG A 59 -6.95 -34.46 -1.73
N ASP A 60 -7.79 -34.40 -0.72
CA ASP A 60 -9.20 -34.01 -0.89
C ASP A 60 -9.36 -32.53 -1.32
N GLN A 61 -8.31 -31.72 -1.11
CA GLN A 61 -8.29 -30.31 -1.48
C GLN A 61 -7.64 -30.03 -2.84
N ILE A 62 -7.17 -31.07 -3.53
CA ILE A 62 -6.35 -30.93 -4.76
C ILE A 62 -7.04 -31.61 -5.93
N THR A 63 -7.28 -30.87 -6.98
CA THR A 63 -7.78 -31.40 -8.26
C THR A 63 -6.62 -31.74 -9.20
N ILE A 64 -6.88 -32.57 -10.23
CA ILE A 64 -5.86 -33.00 -11.20
C ILE A 64 -5.24 -31.79 -11.94
N SER A 65 -5.98 -30.73 -12.10
CA SER A 65 -5.54 -29.50 -12.78
C SER A 65 -4.83 -28.50 -11.88
N ASP A 66 -4.81 -28.72 -10.57
CA ASP A 66 -4.19 -27.79 -9.64
C ASP A 66 -2.66 -27.85 -9.73
N THR A 67 -2.02 -26.68 -9.68
CA THR A 67 -0.57 -26.56 -9.60
C THR A 67 -0.18 -26.36 -8.15
N ILE A 68 0.65 -27.27 -7.63
CA ILE A 68 1.25 -27.23 -6.32
C ILE A 68 2.56 -26.45 -6.43
N VAL A 69 2.77 -25.50 -5.54
CA VAL A 69 3.98 -24.65 -5.49
C VAL A 69 4.76 -24.96 -4.22
N PHE A 70 6.03 -25.26 -4.37
CA PHE A 70 7.01 -25.39 -3.30
C PHE A 70 7.89 -24.13 -3.27
N SER A 71 7.92 -23.44 -2.14
CA SER A 71 8.60 -22.16 -1.96
C SER A 71 9.47 -22.15 -0.71
N HIS A 72 10.72 -21.78 -0.85
CA HIS A 72 11.65 -21.58 0.27
C HIS A 72 12.53 -20.37 0.01
N VAL A 73 12.88 -19.64 1.07
CA VAL A 73 13.77 -18.48 0.98
C VAL A 73 15.15 -18.91 0.45
N GLY A 74 15.63 -18.25 -0.59
CA GLY A 74 16.92 -18.56 -1.21
C GLY A 74 16.89 -19.67 -2.25
N TYR A 75 15.71 -20.17 -2.66
CA TYR A 75 15.55 -21.21 -3.68
C TYR A 75 14.58 -20.77 -4.78
N PHE A 76 14.79 -21.31 -5.99
CA PHE A 76 13.80 -21.18 -7.07
C PHE A 76 12.51 -21.90 -6.69
N LEU A 77 11.37 -21.26 -7.02
CA LEU A 77 10.07 -21.89 -6.88
C LEU A 77 9.98 -23.13 -7.78
N LEU A 78 9.54 -24.25 -7.21
CA LEU A 78 9.15 -25.42 -8.02
C LEU A 78 7.62 -25.46 -8.10
N LYS A 79 7.12 -25.62 -9.31
CA LYS A 79 5.69 -25.79 -9.61
C LYS A 79 5.47 -27.11 -10.27
N CYS A 80 4.55 -27.92 -9.78
CA CYS A 80 4.19 -29.20 -10.36
C CYS A 80 2.71 -29.52 -10.10
N THR A 81 2.15 -30.35 -10.95
CA THR A 81 0.85 -31.00 -10.72
C THR A 81 1.01 -32.20 -9.78
N LEU A 82 -0.11 -32.71 -9.24
CA LEU A 82 -0.07 -33.92 -8.42
C LEU A 82 0.48 -35.12 -9.18
N SER A 83 0.20 -35.23 -10.49
CA SER A 83 0.73 -36.28 -11.35
C SER A 83 2.26 -36.20 -11.50
N GLU A 84 2.78 -34.98 -11.73
CA GLU A 84 4.23 -34.76 -11.81
C GLU A 84 4.91 -35.05 -10.49
N LEU A 85 4.31 -34.66 -9.36
CA LEU A 85 4.82 -34.98 -8.05
C LEU A 85 4.88 -36.50 -7.79
N GLN A 86 3.91 -37.26 -8.30
CA GLN A 86 3.95 -38.72 -8.26
C GLN A 86 5.10 -39.30 -9.10
N HIS A 87 5.32 -38.78 -10.30
CA HIS A 87 6.43 -39.22 -11.15
C HIS A 87 7.78 -38.87 -10.54
N LEU A 88 7.88 -37.81 -9.75
CA LEU A 88 9.06 -37.45 -8.97
C LEU A 88 9.26 -38.38 -7.74
N GLY A 89 8.40 -39.37 -7.54
CA GLY A 89 8.42 -40.25 -6.37
C GLY A 89 8.25 -39.50 -5.05
N TYR A 90 7.54 -38.38 -5.08
CA TYR A 90 7.33 -37.46 -3.95
C TYR A 90 8.61 -36.87 -3.35
N LYS A 91 9.69 -36.87 -4.14
CA LYS A 91 10.95 -36.20 -3.80
C LYS A 91 11.08 -34.92 -4.61
N VAL A 92 10.97 -33.80 -3.94
CA VAL A 92 11.10 -32.47 -4.52
C VAL A 92 12.52 -31.98 -4.35
N VAL A 93 13.13 -31.50 -5.43
CA VAL A 93 14.48 -30.94 -5.42
C VAL A 93 14.38 -29.45 -5.70
N LEU A 94 14.74 -28.62 -4.73
CA LEU A 94 14.84 -27.18 -4.92
C LEU A 94 16.29 -26.79 -5.19
N HIS A 95 16.49 -25.96 -6.19
CA HIS A 95 17.79 -25.41 -6.52
C HIS A 95 17.97 -24.05 -5.88
N GLU A 96 19.12 -23.83 -5.23
CA GLU A 96 19.45 -22.50 -4.68
C GLU A 96 19.28 -21.47 -5.79
N HIS A 97 18.52 -20.44 -5.50
CA HIS A 97 18.51 -19.25 -6.32
C HIS A 97 19.86 -18.58 -6.07
N PRO A 98 20.76 -18.51 -7.05
CA PRO A 98 21.91 -17.64 -6.91
C PRO A 98 21.32 -16.23 -6.91
N GLN A 99 20.91 -15.74 -5.75
CA GLN A 99 21.06 -14.32 -5.55
C GLN A 99 22.52 -14.11 -5.91
N LEU A 100 22.77 -13.32 -6.92
CA LEU A 100 23.96 -12.51 -6.94
C LEU A 100 23.92 -11.76 -5.61
N LEU A 101 24.49 -12.38 -4.59
CA LEU A 101 25.13 -11.67 -3.52
C LEU A 101 26.14 -10.82 -4.29
N HIS A 102 25.76 -9.62 -4.68
CA HIS A 102 26.73 -8.57 -4.73
C HIS A 102 27.48 -8.78 -3.43
N GLU A 103 28.76 -9.03 -3.56
CA GLU A 103 29.71 -9.16 -2.47
C GLU A 103 29.21 -8.26 -1.37
N VAL A 104 28.55 -8.86 -0.37
CA VAL A 104 28.27 -8.19 0.89
C VAL A 104 29.68 -8.08 1.44
N VAL A 105 30.33 -7.00 1.06
CA VAL A 105 31.34 -6.44 1.92
C VAL A 105 30.60 -6.30 3.23
N VAL A 106 30.89 -7.20 4.16
CA VAL A 106 30.51 -7.06 5.57
C VAL A 106 31.39 -5.93 6.06
N SER A 107 31.12 -4.72 5.56
CA SER A 107 31.32 -3.53 6.34
C SER A 107 30.48 -3.82 7.58
N ARG A 108 31.04 -3.61 8.73
CA ARG A 108 30.33 -3.52 10.01
C ARG A 108 29.29 -2.41 9.89
N GLU A 109 28.36 -2.53 8.95
CA GLU A 109 27.21 -1.64 8.82
C GLU A 109 26.22 -2.11 9.85
N ARG A 110 26.36 -1.42 10.92
CA ARG A 110 25.49 -1.04 12.00
C ARG A 110 24.01 -1.34 11.69
N LEU A 111 23.37 -1.87 12.72
CA LEU A 111 21.96 -1.79 13.10
C LEU A 111 21.18 -0.70 12.33
N PRO A 112 19.89 -0.88 12.09
CA PRO A 112 19.09 0.07 11.34
C PRO A 112 19.43 1.49 11.77
N PHE A 113 19.72 2.34 10.80
CA PHE A 113 20.00 3.75 11.09
C PHE A 113 18.72 4.34 11.65
N PHE A 114 18.71 4.59 12.95
CA PHE A 114 17.63 5.33 13.57
C PHE A 114 17.77 6.81 13.18
N LEU A 115 16.68 7.37 12.69
CA LEU A 115 16.60 8.80 12.47
C LEU A 115 16.04 9.49 13.71
N GLU A 116 16.69 10.58 14.09
CA GLU A 116 16.14 11.49 15.08
C GLU A 116 15.10 12.41 14.45
N TRP A 117 14.06 12.69 15.19
CA TRP A 117 12.99 13.56 14.75
C TRP A 117 12.52 14.50 15.87
N THR A 118 11.90 15.59 15.48
CA THR A 118 11.36 16.60 16.38
C THR A 118 9.86 16.64 16.29
N SER A 119 9.15 16.61 17.43
CA SER A 119 7.71 16.85 17.47
C SER A 119 7.41 18.32 17.23
N LEU A 120 6.43 18.59 16.38
CA LEU A 120 5.91 19.91 16.08
C LEU A 120 4.48 20.07 16.61
N SER A 121 3.90 21.28 16.46
CA SER A 121 2.51 21.55 16.83
C SER A 121 1.57 20.55 16.18
N PRO A 122 0.77 19.79 16.95
CA PRO A 122 -0.04 18.70 16.42
C PRO A 122 -1.22 19.22 15.60
N LEU A 123 -1.70 18.40 14.66
CA LEU A 123 -2.94 18.64 13.93
C LEU A 123 -4.09 19.02 14.90
N PRO A 124 -4.96 19.96 14.54
CA PRO A 124 -6.13 20.30 15.36
C PRO A 124 -7.07 19.13 15.62
N LYS A 125 -7.15 18.19 14.68
CA LYS A 125 -7.91 16.94 14.77
C LYS A 125 -7.07 15.78 14.27
N PRO A 126 -7.21 14.56 14.84
CA PRO A 126 -6.57 13.38 14.30
C PRO A 126 -7.13 13.07 12.92
N LEU A 127 -6.24 12.88 11.93
CA LEU A 127 -6.61 12.67 10.53
C LEU A 127 -5.65 11.70 9.83
N TYR A 128 -6.19 10.90 8.92
CA TYR A 128 -5.44 10.08 7.97
C TYR A 128 -6.13 10.05 6.60
N SER A 129 -5.48 9.53 5.56
CA SER A 129 -6.02 9.46 4.19
C SER A 129 -6.63 10.78 3.70
N PHE A 130 -6.01 11.90 4.07
CA PHE A 130 -6.42 13.23 3.64
C PHE A 130 -5.76 13.61 2.31
N GLY A 131 -6.37 14.53 1.57
CA GLY A 131 -5.70 15.21 0.46
C GLY A 131 -4.73 16.25 1.02
N GLY A 132 -3.47 16.23 0.57
CA GLY A 132 -2.48 17.17 1.07
C GLY A 132 -1.51 17.66 0.01
N PHE A 133 -1.05 18.89 0.18
CA PHE A 133 -0.01 19.48 -0.66
C PHE A 133 0.79 20.52 0.14
N LEU A 134 1.99 20.81 -0.37
CA LEU A 134 2.84 21.86 0.18
C LEU A 134 2.92 23.01 -0.84
N HIS A 135 2.67 24.24 -0.37
CA HIS A 135 2.80 25.44 -1.17
C HIS A 135 3.34 26.60 -0.34
N ALA A 136 4.38 27.27 -0.86
CA ALA A 136 4.97 28.48 -0.25
C ALA A 136 5.32 28.33 1.25
N GLY A 137 5.91 27.19 1.66
CA GLY A 137 6.29 26.92 3.05
C GLY A 137 5.10 26.64 3.99
N LYS A 138 3.96 26.26 3.43
CA LYS A 138 2.77 25.86 4.17
C LYS A 138 2.29 24.50 3.72
N ILE A 139 1.92 23.64 4.67
CA ILE A 139 1.29 22.35 4.41
C ILE A 139 -0.22 22.51 4.53
N TYR A 140 -0.92 22.10 3.48
CA TYR A 140 -2.37 22.10 3.42
C TYR A 140 -2.87 20.67 3.60
N VAL A 141 -3.80 20.50 4.53
CA VAL A 141 -4.47 19.23 4.84
C VAL A 141 -5.95 19.43 4.61
N VAL A 142 -6.52 18.74 3.63
CA VAL A 142 -7.91 18.93 3.18
C VAL A 142 -8.70 17.66 3.45
N ALA A 143 -9.83 17.78 4.14
CA ALA A 143 -10.72 16.68 4.49
C ALA A 143 -9.96 15.50 5.16
N GLY A 144 -10.31 14.24 4.88
CA GLY A 144 -9.64 13.07 5.44
C GLY A 144 -10.54 12.25 6.36
N ASP A 145 -9.99 11.17 6.86
CA ASP A 145 -10.68 10.22 7.72
C ASP A 145 -10.36 10.48 9.20
N GLU A 146 -11.40 10.65 10.00
CA GLU A 146 -11.33 10.75 11.47
C GLU A 146 -11.83 9.46 12.16
N THR A 147 -12.06 8.38 11.40
CA THR A 147 -12.62 7.13 11.93
C THR A 147 -11.71 6.55 13.00
N LEU A 148 -12.33 6.30 14.16
CA LEU A 148 -11.72 5.64 15.32
C LEU A 148 -12.46 4.33 15.59
N VAL A 149 -11.74 3.23 15.61
CA VAL A 149 -12.23 1.93 16.09
C VAL A 149 -11.19 1.37 17.05
N ARG A 150 -11.54 1.23 18.33
CA ARG A 150 -10.61 0.72 19.35
C ARG A 150 -11.29 -0.18 20.36
N MET A 151 -10.53 -1.08 20.96
CA MET A 151 -10.98 -1.83 22.12
C MET A 151 -10.89 -0.95 23.37
N VAL A 152 -11.95 -0.92 24.15
CA VAL A 152 -11.99 -0.26 25.46
C VAL A 152 -11.95 -1.33 26.54
N THR A 153 -10.95 -1.26 27.41
CA THR A 153 -10.73 -2.21 28.53
C THR A 153 -10.68 -1.47 29.87
N ASP A 154 -11.62 -0.56 30.07
CA ASP A 154 -11.75 0.18 31.34
C ASP A 154 -12.48 -0.66 32.38
N LYS A 155 -12.26 -0.42 33.68
CA LYS A 155 -12.90 -1.14 34.82
C LYS A 155 -14.43 -1.12 34.78
N HIS A 156 -15.03 -0.16 34.08
CA HIS A 156 -16.47 0.04 34.01
C HIS A 156 -17.05 -0.16 32.59
N ARG A 157 -16.19 -0.36 31.56
CA ARG A 157 -16.63 -0.46 30.17
C ARG A 157 -15.68 -1.37 29.39
N GLN A 158 -16.20 -2.52 28.94
CA GLN A 158 -15.49 -3.41 28.04
C GLN A 158 -16.25 -3.50 26.72
N GLY A 159 -15.56 -3.38 25.60
CA GLY A 159 -16.16 -3.50 24.28
C GLY A 159 -15.40 -2.73 23.21
N THR A 160 -15.99 -2.67 22.02
CA THR A 160 -15.45 -1.89 20.92
C THR A 160 -16.10 -0.50 20.90
N GLU A 161 -15.28 0.54 20.90
CA GLU A 161 -15.71 1.90 20.59
C GLU A 161 -15.45 2.15 19.10
N ALA A 162 -16.49 2.52 18.35
CA ALA A 162 -16.41 2.83 16.93
C ALA A 162 -17.02 4.20 16.67
N TRP A 163 -16.27 5.03 15.97
CA TRP A 163 -16.69 6.35 15.55
C TRP A 163 -16.25 6.55 14.10
N GLU A 164 -17.19 6.50 13.18
CA GLU A 164 -16.93 6.67 11.75
C GLU A 164 -17.27 8.10 11.33
N TYR A 165 -16.27 8.83 10.87
CA TYR A 165 -16.43 10.22 10.47
C TYR A 165 -15.42 10.62 9.38
N ARG A 166 -15.90 11.36 8.39
CA ARG A 166 -15.06 12.01 7.38
C ARG A 166 -15.02 13.50 7.66
N SER A 167 -13.85 14.07 7.71
CA SER A 167 -13.65 15.51 7.89
C SER A 167 -14.06 16.30 6.65
N SER A 168 -14.63 17.48 6.87
CA SER A 168 -14.86 18.50 5.83
C SER A 168 -13.90 19.67 5.95
N ASN A 169 -13.01 19.67 6.95
CA ASN A 169 -12.16 20.80 7.26
C ASN A 169 -10.92 20.86 6.36
N MET A 170 -10.45 22.07 6.14
CA MET A 170 -9.10 22.33 5.68
C MET A 170 -8.29 22.91 6.84
N TYR A 171 -7.07 22.39 7.02
CA TYR A 171 -6.09 22.92 7.95
C TYR A 171 -4.85 23.36 7.19
N VAL A 172 -4.25 24.45 7.59
CA VAL A 172 -3.04 25.01 7.00
C VAL A 172 -1.99 25.15 8.08
N TYR A 173 -0.89 24.45 7.94
CA TYR A 173 0.27 24.55 8.81
C TYR A 173 1.31 25.48 8.22
N ASP A 174 1.66 26.50 8.96
CA ASP A 174 2.74 27.42 8.61
C ASP A 174 4.04 26.92 9.22
N ILE A 175 4.94 26.42 8.37
CA ILE A 175 6.22 25.80 8.79
C ILE A 175 7.11 26.80 9.52
N ALA A 176 7.08 28.07 9.13
CA ALA A 176 7.98 29.06 9.72
C ALA A 176 7.58 29.45 11.17
N THR A 177 6.29 29.33 11.50
CA THR A 177 5.75 29.74 12.81
C THR A 177 5.31 28.58 13.69
N ASP A 178 5.32 27.34 13.17
CA ASP A 178 4.82 26.14 13.84
C ASP A 178 3.34 26.29 14.30
N VAL A 179 2.49 26.89 13.44
CA VAL A 179 1.09 27.20 13.80
C VAL A 179 0.12 26.63 12.76
N TRP A 180 -0.91 25.95 13.26
CA TRP A 180 -2.05 25.52 12.47
C TRP A 180 -3.15 26.59 12.43
N ARG A 181 -3.76 26.74 11.26
CA ARG A 181 -4.98 27.53 11.06
C ARG A 181 -6.03 26.69 10.37
N LYS A 182 -7.29 26.88 10.76
CA LYS A 182 -8.42 26.27 10.06
C LYS A 182 -8.84 27.19 8.91
N GLY A 183 -9.05 26.61 7.72
CA GLY A 183 -9.62 27.30 6.58
C GLY A 183 -11.09 27.69 6.80
N ALA A 184 -11.53 28.71 6.09
CA ALA A 184 -12.87 29.28 6.26
C ALA A 184 -13.98 28.37 5.68
N LYS A 185 -13.71 27.69 4.56
CA LYS A 185 -14.70 26.83 3.89
C LYS A 185 -14.53 25.35 4.28
N GLY A 186 -15.67 24.66 4.34
CA GLY A 186 -15.71 23.21 4.42
C GLY A 186 -15.87 22.57 3.03
N PHE A 187 -15.20 21.46 2.84
CA PHE A 187 -15.28 20.60 1.66
C PHE A 187 -16.30 19.49 1.86
N VAL A 188 -16.63 18.77 0.82
CA VAL A 188 -17.38 17.51 0.95
C VAL A 188 -16.55 16.54 1.80
N PRO A 189 -17.13 15.96 2.89
CA PRO A 189 -16.44 15.01 3.73
C PRO A 189 -16.02 13.78 2.95
N ARG A 190 -14.71 13.54 2.79
CA ARG A 190 -14.15 12.43 2.00
C ARG A 190 -12.80 11.99 2.52
N ALA A 191 -12.34 10.81 2.10
CA ALA A 191 -11.01 10.28 2.37
C ALA A 191 -10.45 9.55 1.15
N GLY A 192 -9.11 9.40 1.07
CA GLY A 192 -8.42 8.77 -0.04
C GLY A 192 -8.55 9.53 -1.36
N HIS A 193 -8.67 10.84 -1.28
CA HIS A 193 -8.81 11.77 -2.38
C HIS A 193 -7.50 12.52 -2.65
N ALA A 194 -7.42 13.21 -3.77
CA ALA A 194 -6.31 14.10 -4.11
C ALA A 194 -6.69 15.57 -3.88
N ALA A 195 -5.69 16.37 -3.47
CA ALA A 195 -5.78 17.82 -3.38
C ALA A 195 -4.55 18.46 -4.03
N HIS A 196 -4.75 19.48 -4.88
CA HIS A 196 -3.68 20.15 -5.60
C HIS A 196 -3.88 21.66 -5.60
N PHE A 197 -2.77 22.40 -5.61
CA PHE A 197 -2.79 23.84 -5.78
C PHE A 197 -2.32 24.20 -7.20
N TYR A 198 -3.12 24.97 -7.90
CA TYR A 198 -2.78 25.46 -9.25
C TYR A 198 -3.39 26.84 -9.47
N ASN A 199 -2.57 27.78 -9.90
CA ASN A 199 -2.97 29.14 -10.26
C ASN A 199 -3.91 29.82 -9.25
N GLY A 200 -3.50 29.81 -7.96
CA GLY A 200 -4.27 30.43 -6.87
C GLY A 200 -5.46 29.63 -6.38
N LYS A 201 -5.73 28.45 -6.93
CA LYS A 201 -6.92 27.64 -6.55
C LYS A 201 -6.51 26.26 -6.03
N ILE A 202 -7.38 25.69 -5.21
CA ILE A 202 -7.24 24.34 -4.67
C ILE A 202 -8.26 23.43 -5.35
N PHE A 203 -7.77 22.37 -6.00
CA PHE A 203 -8.56 21.36 -6.68
C PHE A 203 -8.62 20.11 -5.80
N VAL A 204 -9.83 19.61 -5.51
CA VAL A 204 -10.07 18.43 -4.68
C VAL A 204 -10.95 17.46 -5.44
N LEU A 205 -10.48 16.23 -5.67
CA LEU A 205 -11.17 15.25 -6.52
C LEU A 205 -11.00 13.82 -6.03
N GLY A 206 -11.96 12.97 -6.39
CA GLY A 206 -11.97 11.55 -6.06
C GLY A 206 -12.16 11.26 -4.58
N GLY A 207 -11.65 10.09 -4.16
CA GLY A 207 -11.86 9.59 -2.81
C GLY A 207 -13.23 8.97 -2.61
N LYS A 208 -13.51 8.60 -1.38
CA LYS A 208 -14.77 8.00 -0.95
C LYS A 208 -15.47 8.83 0.11
N ARG A 209 -16.79 8.82 0.07
CA ARG A 209 -17.67 9.50 1.02
C ARG A 209 -18.85 8.64 1.43
N PHE A 210 -19.46 8.96 2.54
CA PHE A 210 -20.72 8.36 2.96
C PHE A 210 -21.93 9.02 2.27
N SER A 211 -22.98 8.21 2.06
CA SER A 211 -24.31 8.73 1.78
C SER A 211 -24.83 9.58 2.94
N THR A 212 -25.84 10.42 2.69
CA THR A 212 -26.42 11.31 3.71
C THR A 212 -26.90 10.57 4.96
N ASN A 213 -27.42 9.35 4.80
CA ASN A 213 -27.84 8.48 5.92
C ASN A 213 -26.71 7.61 6.45
N ARG A 214 -25.46 7.74 5.95
CA ARG A 214 -24.27 6.98 6.31
C ARG A 214 -24.35 5.47 6.17
N GLN A 215 -25.29 4.96 5.39
CA GLN A 215 -25.47 3.52 5.17
C GLN A 215 -24.62 2.98 4.01
N LEU A 216 -24.26 3.85 3.07
CA LEU A 216 -23.49 3.49 1.89
C LEU A 216 -22.24 4.34 1.79
N GLU A 217 -21.13 3.71 1.40
CA GLU A 217 -19.90 4.37 1.03
C GLU A 217 -19.71 4.25 -0.49
N TYR A 218 -19.36 5.32 -1.16
CA TYR A 218 -19.18 5.38 -2.61
C TYR A 218 -18.08 6.36 -3.01
N THR A 219 -17.52 6.16 -4.19
CA THR A 219 -16.53 7.07 -4.78
C THR A 219 -17.19 8.37 -5.22
N ASP A 220 -16.46 9.48 -5.06
CA ASP A 220 -17.01 10.80 -5.41
C ASP A 220 -16.87 11.09 -6.90
N ALA A 221 -18.00 11.43 -7.53
CA ALA A 221 -18.10 11.78 -8.94
C ALA A 221 -17.88 13.28 -9.22
N THR A 222 -17.62 14.10 -8.18
CA THR A 222 -17.49 15.54 -8.30
C THR A 222 -16.06 15.99 -8.02
N MET A 223 -15.72 17.17 -8.55
CA MET A 223 -14.49 17.88 -8.20
C MET A 223 -14.86 19.20 -7.54
N GLU A 224 -14.19 19.55 -6.45
CA GLU A 224 -14.33 20.83 -5.78
C GLU A 224 -13.15 21.73 -6.12
N ILE A 225 -13.45 23.00 -6.41
CA ILE A 225 -12.44 24.02 -6.73
C ILE A 225 -12.66 25.18 -5.76
N TYR A 226 -11.71 25.37 -4.87
CA TYR A 226 -11.72 26.45 -3.89
C TYR A 226 -10.77 27.57 -4.32
N ASP A 227 -11.29 28.79 -4.37
CA ASP A 227 -10.56 30.03 -4.60
C ASP A 227 -10.38 30.75 -3.26
N PRO A 228 -9.19 30.70 -2.63
CA PRO A 228 -8.93 31.31 -1.33
C PRO A 228 -9.06 32.83 -1.33
N ASP A 229 -8.72 33.50 -2.44
CA ASP A 229 -8.75 34.95 -2.55
C ASP A 229 -10.17 35.49 -2.55
N LYS A 230 -11.10 34.72 -3.13
CA LYS A 230 -12.52 35.06 -3.20
C LYS A 230 -13.35 34.39 -2.11
N ASP A 231 -12.75 33.47 -1.36
CA ASP A 231 -13.44 32.60 -0.41
C ASP A 231 -14.67 31.92 -1.03
N THR A 232 -14.51 31.40 -2.26
CA THR A 232 -15.58 30.73 -3.00
C THR A 232 -15.23 29.30 -3.30
N LEU A 233 -16.20 28.40 -3.11
CA LEU A 233 -16.10 26.98 -3.45
C LEU A 233 -17.05 26.69 -4.62
N TYR A 234 -16.49 26.21 -5.72
CA TYR A 234 -17.23 25.73 -6.87
C TYR A 234 -17.19 24.20 -6.91
N VAL A 235 -18.31 23.57 -7.23
CA VAL A 235 -18.40 22.11 -7.41
C VAL A 235 -18.62 21.83 -8.89
N ASP A 236 -17.62 21.18 -9.50
CA ASP A 236 -17.74 20.66 -10.84
C ASP A 236 -18.37 19.25 -10.76
N PRO A 237 -19.51 19.01 -11.42
CA PRO A 237 -20.18 17.71 -11.41
C PRO A 237 -19.42 16.63 -12.20
N VAL A 238 -18.35 16.99 -12.92
CA VAL A 238 -17.61 16.07 -13.81
C VAL A 238 -16.30 15.68 -13.18
N ASN A 239 -16.20 14.42 -12.74
CA ASN A 239 -14.96 13.76 -12.40
C ASN A 239 -14.97 12.34 -13.00
N PRO A 240 -14.32 12.10 -14.15
CA PRO A 240 -14.29 10.77 -14.77
C PRO A 240 -13.44 9.77 -13.98
N HIS A 241 -12.52 10.25 -13.13
CA HIS A 241 -11.64 9.41 -12.33
C HIS A 241 -12.21 9.17 -10.92
N GLN A 242 -13.27 8.38 -10.85
CA GLN A 242 -13.94 8.03 -9.60
C GLN A 242 -13.18 6.90 -8.88
N ALA A 243 -12.08 7.23 -8.24
CA ALA A 243 -11.21 6.29 -7.55
C ALA A 243 -10.81 6.79 -6.16
N VAL A 244 -10.31 5.86 -5.35
CA VAL A 244 -9.77 6.09 -3.99
C VAL A 244 -8.29 5.72 -4.00
N ASP A 245 -7.46 6.46 -3.26
CA ASP A 245 -6.03 6.20 -3.12
C ASP A 245 -5.33 6.03 -4.48
N PHE A 246 -5.57 6.95 -5.38
CA PHE A 246 -4.99 7.00 -6.72
C PHE A 246 -3.82 7.98 -6.78
N THR A 247 -2.93 7.78 -7.74
CA THR A 247 -1.84 8.72 -8.01
C THR A 247 -2.36 9.95 -8.74
N SER A 248 -2.02 11.15 -8.24
CA SER A 248 -2.41 12.39 -8.87
C SER A 248 -1.35 13.47 -8.71
N PHE A 249 -1.14 14.27 -9.75
CA PHE A 249 -0.16 15.35 -9.80
C PHE A 249 -0.53 16.34 -10.90
N ILE A 250 0.14 17.50 -10.92
CA ILE A 250 0.01 18.48 -12.00
C ILE A 250 1.31 18.50 -12.80
N TYR A 251 1.19 18.39 -14.12
CA TYR A 251 2.30 18.47 -15.07
C TYR A 251 1.83 19.17 -16.34
N ASP A 252 2.59 20.16 -16.81
CA ASP A 252 2.32 20.96 -18.04
C ASP A 252 0.86 21.44 -18.12
N ASP A 253 0.42 22.17 -17.09
CA ASP A 253 -0.93 22.71 -16.94
C ASP A 253 -2.07 21.66 -16.99
N CYS A 254 -1.75 20.38 -16.87
CA CYS A 254 -2.71 19.28 -16.80
C CYS A 254 -2.65 18.61 -15.43
N LEU A 255 -3.84 18.36 -14.85
CA LEU A 255 -3.98 17.52 -13.68
C LEU A 255 -4.16 16.07 -14.12
N TYR A 256 -3.29 15.20 -13.66
CA TYR A 256 -3.32 13.76 -13.93
C TYR A 256 -3.96 13.01 -12.78
N ALA A 257 -4.74 11.98 -13.11
CA ALA A 257 -5.30 11.02 -12.16
C ALA A 257 -5.12 9.61 -12.73
N MET A 258 -4.45 8.73 -11.97
CA MET A 258 -3.98 7.44 -12.45
C MET A 258 -4.28 6.33 -11.43
N GLY A 259 -4.94 5.25 -11.85
CA GLY A 259 -5.12 4.06 -11.03
C GLY A 259 -6.14 4.21 -9.91
N GLY A 260 -5.82 3.67 -8.73
CA GLY A 260 -6.65 3.70 -7.53
C GLY A 260 -7.78 2.67 -7.51
N ALA A 261 -8.40 2.53 -6.34
CA ALA A 261 -9.51 1.60 -6.12
C ALA A 261 -10.83 2.22 -6.55
N ILE A 262 -11.60 1.50 -7.39
CA ILE A 262 -12.93 1.92 -7.87
C ILE A 262 -14.08 1.25 -7.10
N ARG A 263 -13.80 0.11 -6.48
CA ARG A 263 -14.67 -0.63 -5.56
C ARG A 263 -13.86 -1.69 -4.85
N GLU A 264 -14.46 -2.41 -3.94
CA GLU A 264 -13.78 -3.52 -3.25
C GLU A 264 -13.16 -4.51 -4.25
N LYS A 265 -11.84 -4.75 -4.11
CA LYS A 265 -11.03 -5.63 -4.95
C LYS A 265 -11.00 -5.30 -6.45
N ALA A 266 -11.46 -4.11 -6.84
CA ALA A 266 -11.39 -3.64 -8.21
C ALA A 266 -10.63 -2.31 -8.30
N TYR A 267 -9.69 -2.24 -9.23
CA TYR A 267 -8.78 -1.12 -9.40
C TYR A 267 -8.86 -0.57 -10.82
N SER A 268 -8.71 0.74 -10.94
CA SER A 268 -8.64 1.41 -12.23
C SER A 268 -7.27 1.16 -12.87
N ASN A 269 -7.24 0.89 -14.16
CA ASN A 269 -6.02 0.92 -14.97
C ASN A 269 -5.97 2.16 -15.87
N LYS A 270 -6.91 3.08 -15.70
CA LYS A 270 -7.06 4.26 -16.55
C LYS A 270 -6.17 5.41 -16.10
N ILE A 271 -5.85 6.25 -17.07
CA ILE A 271 -5.17 7.53 -16.88
C ILE A 271 -6.11 8.60 -17.42
N HIS A 272 -6.59 9.48 -16.55
CA HIS A 272 -7.35 10.67 -16.93
C HIS A 272 -6.52 11.92 -16.74
N THR A 273 -6.70 12.90 -17.61
CA THR A 273 -6.08 14.22 -17.49
C THR A 273 -7.13 15.31 -17.63
N LEU A 274 -7.01 16.34 -16.80
CA LEU A 274 -7.78 17.57 -16.92
C LEU A 274 -6.86 18.68 -17.42
N ASP A 275 -7.13 19.22 -18.61
CA ASP A 275 -6.52 20.47 -19.05
C ASP A 275 -7.06 21.60 -18.15
N LEU A 276 -6.23 22.11 -17.28
CA LEU A 276 -6.61 23.12 -16.27
C LEU A 276 -6.87 24.51 -16.86
N LYS A 277 -6.41 24.76 -18.09
CA LYS A 277 -6.70 26.01 -18.82
C LYS A 277 -8.06 25.98 -19.50
N ARG A 278 -8.42 24.81 -20.07
CA ARG A 278 -9.65 24.65 -20.86
C ARG A 278 -10.80 24.06 -20.04
N GLY A 279 -10.50 23.40 -18.90
CA GLY A 279 -11.47 22.70 -18.09
C GLY A 279 -12.02 21.43 -18.76
N VAL A 280 -11.22 20.76 -19.61
CA VAL A 280 -11.66 19.59 -20.37
C VAL A 280 -10.90 18.35 -19.93
N TRP A 281 -11.64 17.27 -19.67
CA TRP A 281 -11.10 15.98 -19.33
C TRP A 281 -10.80 15.12 -20.56
N TYR A 282 -9.70 14.39 -20.51
CA TYR A 282 -9.28 13.38 -21.49
C TYR A 282 -8.97 12.07 -20.80
N GLU A 283 -9.29 10.95 -21.44
CA GLU A 283 -8.75 9.63 -21.10
C GLU A 283 -7.58 9.36 -22.05
N LEU A 284 -6.39 9.12 -21.52
CA LEU A 284 -5.21 8.87 -22.33
C LEU A 284 -5.21 7.43 -22.87
N GLU A 285 -4.73 7.26 -24.09
CA GLU A 285 -4.39 5.96 -24.66
C GLU A 285 -3.18 5.42 -23.89
N GLY A 286 -3.41 4.44 -23.06
CA GLY A 286 -2.40 3.82 -22.20
C GLY A 286 -3.07 3.27 -20.96
N THR A 287 -2.53 2.18 -20.50
CA THR A 287 -3.01 1.57 -19.26
C THR A 287 -1.86 1.42 -18.30
N LEU A 288 -2.15 1.61 -17.03
CA LEU A 288 -1.23 1.17 -15.99
C LEU A 288 -0.93 -0.32 -16.21
N PRO A 289 0.30 -0.80 -15.96
CA PRO A 289 0.63 -2.21 -16.11
C PRO A 289 -0.41 -3.09 -15.42
N ALA A 290 -0.99 -4.01 -16.20
CA ALA A 290 -2.22 -4.69 -15.88
C ALA A 290 -2.20 -5.40 -14.52
N GLY A 291 -3.25 -5.22 -13.75
CA GLY A 291 -3.92 -6.26 -12.97
C GLY A 291 -3.43 -6.53 -11.56
N ARG A 292 -2.38 -5.87 -11.01
CA ARG A 292 -1.89 -6.18 -9.66
C ARG A 292 -1.62 -4.97 -8.76
N TYR A 293 -1.70 -3.78 -9.27
CA TYR A 293 -1.33 -2.56 -8.55
C TYR A 293 -2.57 -1.84 -8.03
N GLY A 294 -3.28 -2.49 -7.12
CA GLY A 294 -4.27 -1.77 -6.34
C GLY A 294 -3.59 -0.82 -5.38
N ARG A 295 -4.06 0.41 -5.27
CA ARG A 295 -3.59 1.40 -4.32
C ARG A 295 -2.09 1.76 -4.45
N MET A 296 -1.59 1.83 -5.67
CA MET A 296 -0.27 2.39 -5.93
C MET A 296 -0.29 3.87 -5.60
N ASN A 297 0.70 4.32 -4.85
CA ASN A 297 0.95 5.74 -4.70
C ASN A 297 2.15 6.15 -5.57
N GLY A 298 2.04 7.29 -6.24
CA GLY A 298 3.07 7.79 -7.13
C GLY A 298 3.38 9.24 -6.90
N ILE A 299 4.62 9.63 -7.23
CA ILE A 299 5.10 11.00 -7.14
C ILE A 299 5.76 11.41 -8.46
N LEU A 300 5.46 12.63 -8.91
CA LEU A 300 6.10 13.25 -10.06
C LEU A 300 7.44 13.84 -9.66
N VAL A 301 8.50 13.48 -10.41
CA VAL A 301 9.82 14.13 -10.32
C VAL A 301 10.33 14.39 -11.75
N GLY A 302 10.49 15.66 -12.11
CA GLY A 302 10.77 16.06 -13.50
C GLY A 302 9.66 15.61 -14.45
N ASP A 303 10.01 14.85 -15.48
CA ASP A 303 9.07 14.33 -16.50
C ASP A 303 8.61 12.90 -16.19
N LYS A 304 8.93 12.35 -15.01
CA LYS A 304 8.65 10.96 -14.65
C LYS A 304 7.80 10.84 -13.41
N VAL A 305 6.87 9.91 -13.45
CA VAL A 305 6.10 9.49 -12.29
C VAL A 305 6.71 8.22 -11.73
N TYR A 306 7.01 8.21 -10.44
CA TYR A 306 7.59 7.08 -9.73
C TYR A 306 6.53 6.47 -8.84
N PHE A 307 6.26 5.17 -9.02
CA PHE A 307 5.22 4.41 -8.32
C PHE A 307 5.83 3.42 -7.34
N TRP A 308 5.27 3.33 -6.14
CA TRP A 308 5.80 2.52 -5.05
C TRP A 308 4.71 1.68 -4.40
N GLY A 309 5.03 0.41 -4.18
CA GLY A 309 4.23 -0.50 -3.40
C GLY A 309 2.86 -0.81 -3.98
N GLY A 310 1.83 -0.60 -3.18
CA GLY A 310 0.46 -0.96 -3.45
C GLY A 310 0.00 -2.16 -2.63
N TYR A 311 -1.27 -2.53 -2.77
CA TYR A 311 -1.85 -3.61 -2.01
C TYR A 311 -2.55 -4.62 -2.92
N HIS A 312 -2.24 -5.89 -2.76
CA HIS A 312 -2.96 -6.99 -3.41
C HIS A 312 -3.60 -7.91 -2.34
N THR A 313 -2.86 -8.77 -1.71
CA THR A 313 -3.23 -9.56 -0.53
C THR A 313 -2.38 -9.16 0.68
N ALA A 314 -1.31 -8.43 0.41
CA ALA A 314 -0.35 -7.89 1.36
C ALA A 314 0.29 -6.64 0.75
N PRO A 315 1.02 -5.83 1.54
CA PRO A 315 1.87 -4.75 1.05
C PRO A 315 2.82 -5.22 -0.05
N MET A 316 3.03 -4.40 -1.08
CA MET A 316 3.86 -4.77 -2.23
C MET A 316 5.23 -4.11 -2.16
N TRP A 317 6.22 -4.79 -2.76
CA TRP A 317 7.64 -4.38 -2.77
C TRP A 317 8.06 -3.78 -4.11
N THR A 318 7.15 -3.81 -5.08
CA THR A 318 7.45 -3.42 -6.46
C THR A 318 7.50 -1.91 -6.63
N ALA A 319 8.37 -1.48 -7.53
CA ALA A 319 8.52 -0.10 -7.95
C ALA A 319 8.63 0.01 -9.47
N ALA A 320 8.10 1.09 -10.01
CA ALA A 320 8.16 1.39 -11.42
C ALA A 320 8.18 2.90 -11.66
N SER A 321 8.68 3.33 -12.81
CA SER A 321 8.51 4.70 -13.28
C SER A 321 7.80 4.72 -14.63
N TYR A 322 7.07 5.81 -14.87
CA TYR A 322 6.40 6.12 -16.12
C TYR A 322 6.90 7.47 -16.62
N ASP A 323 7.44 7.49 -17.82
CA ASP A 323 7.91 8.71 -18.47
C ASP A 323 6.75 9.37 -19.22
N LEU A 324 6.37 10.59 -18.81
CA LEU A 324 5.22 11.32 -19.36
C LEU A 324 5.45 11.78 -20.81
N ARG A 325 6.70 11.89 -21.26
CA ARG A 325 7.05 12.36 -22.60
C ARG A 325 7.08 11.22 -23.62
N THR A 326 7.57 10.04 -23.19
CA THR A 326 7.73 8.89 -24.10
C THR A 326 6.62 7.85 -23.93
N GLY A 327 5.89 7.86 -22.80
CA GLY A 327 4.91 6.84 -22.46
C GLY A 327 5.52 5.51 -22.03
N GLU A 328 6.82 5.48 -21.74
CA GLU A 328 7.53 4.25 -21.42
C GLU A 328 7.48 3.93 -19.93
N TRP A 329 7.30 2.65 -19.63
CA TRP A 329 7.40 2.10 -18.30
C TRP A 329 8.77 1.47 -18.05
N ARG A 330 9.35 1.75 -16.88
CA ARG A 330 10.58 1.12 -16.42
C ARG A 330 10.39 0.53 -15.03
N ARG A 331 10.81 -0.73 -14.83
CA ARG A 331 10.92 -1.31 -13.50
C ARG A 331 12.13 -0.69 -12.79
N LEU A 332 11.96 -0.37 -11.50
CA LEU A 332 12.99 0.14 -10.60
C LEU A 332 13.44 -0.95 -9.63
N CYS A 333 14.46 -0.66 -8.81
CA CYS A 333 14.84 -1.52 -7.72
C CYS A 333 13.67 -1.70 -6.74
N ASP A 334 13.54 -2.89 -6.17
CA ASP A 334 12.47 -3.19 -5.23
C ASP A 334 12.68 -2.45 -3.89
N LEU A 335 11.58 -2.19 -3.20
CA LEU A 335 11.57 -1.69 -1.82
C LEU A 335 12.29 -2.68 -0.89
N LYS A 336 12.82 -2.20 0.22
CA LYS A 336 13.39 -3.03 1.30
C LYS A 336 12.31 -3.60 2.21
N ASP A 337 11.19 -2.88 2.34
CA ASP A 337 9.99 -3.32 3.04
C ASP A 337 8.77 -2.96 2.20
N GLY A 338 7.76 -3.85 2.16
CA GLY A 338 6.55 -3.66 1.38
C GLY A 338 5.69 -2.53 1.95
N VAL A 339 5.09 -1.72 1.06
CA VAL A 339 4.21 -0.62 1.46
C VAL A 339 2.86 -0.69 0.75
N SER A 340 1.81 -0.23 1.42
CA SER A 340 0.43 -0.22 0.92
C SER A 340 -0.07 1.18 0.62
N TYR A 341 0.18 2.10 1.56
CA TYR A 341 -0.34 3.48 1.55
C TYR A 341 0.76 4.48 1.91
N PRO A 342 1.91 4.44 1.23
CA PRO A 342 3.05 5.25 1.63
C PRO A 342 2.78 6.74 1.44
N GLY A 343 3.25 7.55 2.40
CA GLY A 343 3.52 8.95 2.17
C GLY A 343 4.73 9.10 1.26
N LEU A 344 4.66 10.00 0.28
CA LEU A 344 5.73 10.23 -0.69
C LEU A 344 6.15 11.70 -0.71
N ALA A 345 7.46 11.94 -0.74
CA ALA A 345 8.03 13.27 -0.96
C ALA A 345 9.34 13.15 -1.76
N SER A 346 9.79 14.25 -2.37
CA SER A 346 11.06 14.26 -3.11
C SER A 346 11.76 15.61 -2.98
N ASP A 347 13.09 15.60 -3.01
CA ASP A 347 13.92 16.78 -3.15
C ASP A 347 14.46 16.98 -4.59
N GLY A 348 14.04 16.12 -5.53
CA GLY A 348 14.46 16.09 -6.91
C GLY A 348 15.57 15.08 -7.21
N SER A 349 16.39 14.71 -6.24
CA SER A 349 17.45 13.68 -6.36
C SER A 349 17.05 12.37 -5.67
N TYR A 350 16.34 12.50 -4.55
CA TYR A 350 15.83 11.39 -3.77
C TYR A 350 14.32 11.38 -3.71
N ILE A 351 13.75 10.18 -3.60
CA ILE A 351 12.34 9.98 -3.27
C ILE A 351 12.30 9.32 -1.89
N TYR A 352 11.54 9.94 -0.99
CA TYR A 352 11.29 9.51 0.37
C TYR A 352 9.96 8.80 0.43
N ILE A 353 9.94 7.58 0.99
CA ILE A 353 8.78 6.68 1.02
C ILE A 353 8.58 6.27 2.47
N PHE A 354 7.52 6.75 3.09
CA PHE A 354 7.23 6.51 4.50
C PHE A 354 5.96 5.70 4.69
N GLU A 355 6.06 4.62 5.45
CA GLU A 355 4.91 3.88 5.99
C GLU A 355 5.33 3.11 7.25
N ASN A 356 4.43 3.00 8.21
CA ASN A 356 4.64 2.39 9.50
C ASN A 356 5.77 3.10 10.28
N ARG A 357 6.88 2.42 10.52
CA ARG A 357 8.08 2.97 11.18
C ARG A 357 9.26 3.16 10.24
N ASN A 358 9.08 2.88 8.94
CA ASN A 358 10.17 2.82 7.99
C ASN A 358 10.14 4.01 7.03
N LEU A 359 11.25 4.71 6.93
CA LEU A 359 11.54 5.66 5.87
C LEU A 359 12.49 5.01 4.88
N GLN A 360 12.00 4.71 3.68
CA GLN A 360 12.82 4.20 2.59
C GLN A 360 13.20 5.36 1.68
N VAL A 361 14.47 5.38 1.26
CA VAL A 361 15.05 6.49 0.49
C VAL A 361 15.61 5.94 -0.81
N TYR A 362 14.98 6.33 -1.89
CA TYR A 362 15.37 5.95 -3.24
C TYR A 362 16.22 7.04 -3.89
N HIS A 363 17.39 6.68 -4.36
CA HIS A 363 18.26 7.57 -5.14
C HIS A 363 17.97 7.41 -6.64
N ILE A 364 17.49 8.48 -7.27
CA ILE A 364 16.96 8.43 -8.65
C ILE A 364 18.04 8.08 -9.67
N GLU A 365 19.23 8.68 -9.55
CA GLU A 365 20.31 8.50 -10.53
C GLU A 365 20.91 7.09 -10.49
N THR A 366 21.11 6.52 -9.30
CA THR A 366 21.78 5.22 -9.14
C THR A 366 20.83 4.04 -9.10
N ASP A 367 19.50 4.27 -9.05
CA ASP A 367 18.48 3.24 -8.89
C ASP A 367 18.75 2.35 -7.66
N THR A 368 19.01 2.98 -6.51
CA THR A 368 19.32 2.29 -5.26
C THR A 368 18.38 2.71 -4.13
N MET A 369 18.13 1.78 -3.20
CA MET A 369 17.21 1.95 -2.07
C MET A 369 17.93 1.73 -0.74
N ARG A 370 17.71 2.65 0.21
CA ARG A 370 18.10 2.52 1.62
C ARG A 370 16.87 2.54 2.51
N ILE A 371 16.98 2.01 3.71
CA ILE A 371 15.92 2.00 4.71
C ILE A 371 16.42 2.51 6.04
N TYR A 372 15.61 3.32 6.70
CA TYR A 372 15.86 3.92 8.00
C TYR A 372 14.65 3.66 8.90
N GLU A 373 14.87 3.43 10.19
CA GLU A 373 13.81 3.22 11.16
C GLU A 373 13.54 4.49 11.98
N LEU A 374 12.27 4.82 12.15
CA LEU A 374 11.79 5.88 13.02
C LEU A 374 11.26 5.24 14.30
N ALA A 375 12.06 5.29 15.37
CA ALA A 375 11.69 4.67 16.65
C ALA A 375 10.38 5.25 17.18
N ALA A 376 9.51 4.38 17.70
CA ALA A 376 8.20 4.69 18.31
C ALA A 376 7.16 5.34 17.37
N LEU A 377 7.44 5.47 16.08
CA LEU A 377 6.47 5.95 15.10
C LEU A 377 5.99 4.76 14.27
N ASP A 378 4.72 4.39 14.40
CA ASP A 378 4.12 3.25 13.69
C ASP A 378 2.78 3.71 13.13
N VAL A 379 2.81 4.42 11.99
CA VAL A 379 1.63 5.00 11.36
C VAL A 379 1.58 4.74 9.87
N GLU A 380 0.40 4.45 9.36
CA GLU A 380 0.09 4.34 7.94
C GLU A 380 -0.83 5.49 7.48
N ASN A 381 -0.94 5.71 6.18
CA ASN A 381 -1.81 6.74 5.60
C ASN A 381 -1.52 8.17 6.11
N ALA A 382 -0.27 8.44 6.49
CA ALA A 382 0.21 9.77 6.85
C ALA A 382 0.57 10.59 5.61
N GLY A 383 0.48 11.91 5.71
CA GLY A 383 1.06 12.80 4.71
C GLY A 383 2.58 12.93 4.90
N LEU A 384 3.34 12.90 3.80
CA LEU A 384 4.78 13.17 3.80
C LEU A 384 5.07 14.36 2.90
N PHE A 385 5.82 15.35 3.42
CA PHE A 385 6.15 16.58 2.70
C PHE A 385 7.62 16.91 2.85
N TYR A 386 8.24 17.45 1.81
CA TYR A 386 9.63 17.91 1.87
C TYR A 386 9.70 19.42 1.69
N TRP A 387 10.42 20.10 2.58
CA TRP A 387 10.67 21.53 2.49
C TRP A 387 12.03 21.90 3.11
N ARG A 388 12.89 22.51 2.31
CA ARG A 388 14.18 23.07 2.79
C ARG A 388 14.98 22.12 3.68
N ASN A 389 15.34 20.95 3.16
CA ASN A 389 16.13 19.93 3.84
C ASN A 389 15.44 19.26 5.05
N THR A 390 14.11 19.36 5.13
CA THR A 390 13.32 18.75 6.19
C THR A 390 12.14 17.97 5.62
N LEU A 391 11.94 16.75 6.12
CA LEU A 391 10.74 15.97 5.90
C LEU A 391 9.74 16.21 7.03
N TYR A 392 8.47 16.34 6.66
CA TYR A 392 7.36 16.49 7.57
C TYR A 392 6.42 15.31 7.42
N ILE A 393 6.22 14.53 8.48
CA ILE A 393 5.20 13.48 8.55
C ILE A 393 4.02 14.04 9.34
N VAL A 394 2.83 13.96 8.76
CA VAL A 394 1.63 14.61 9.29
C VAL A 394 0.51 13.61 9.44
N GLY A 395 -0.04 13.48 10.65
CA GLY A 395 -1.17 12.63 10.94
C GLY A 395 -0.90 11.14 10.68
N GLY A 396 -1.88 10.47 10.05
CA GLY A 396 -1.84 9.03 9.84
C GLY A 396 -2.68 8.27 10.86
N CYS A 397 -2.66 6.95 10.79
CA CYS A 397 -3.34 6.10 11.75
C CYS A 397 -2.50 4.87 12.11
N ASN A 398 -2.73 4.33 13.29
CA ASN A 398 -2.27 3.00 13.66
C ASN A 398 -3.41 2.00 13.38
N ARG A 399 -3.11 0.93 12.65
CA ARG A 399 -4.09 -0.08 12.27
C ARG A 399 -3.68 -1.47 12.71
N GLN A 400 -4.58 -2.16 13.40
CA GLN A 400 -4.41 -3.56 13.81
C GLN A 400 -5.71 -4.33 13.51
N GLY A 401 -5.76 -5.00 12.37
CA GLY A 401 -6.98 -5.67 11.91
C GLY A 401 -8.13 -4.67 11.70
N ILE A 402 -9.21 -4.81 12.46
CA ILE A 402 -10.37 -3.90 12.40
C ILE A 402 -10.18 -2.61 13.22
N TYR A 403 -9.19 -2.59 14.12
CA TYR A 403 -8.94 -1.43 14.97
C TYR A 403 -8.13 -0.37 14.21
N VAL A 404 -8.59 0.87 14.31
CA VAL A 404 -7.97 2.04 13.67
C VAL A 404 -7.95 3.18 14.67
N VAL A 405 -6.76 3.72 14.92
CA VAL A 405 -6.57 4.87 15.81
C VAL A 405 -5.90 5.99 15.03
N PRO A 406 -6.61 7.07 14.69
CA PRO A 406 -6.04 8.20 13.98
C PRO A 406 -5.12 9.03 14.89
N HIS A 407 -4.07 9.61 14.32
CA HIS A 407 -3.06 10.41 15.00
C HIS A 407 -3.17 11.90 14.67
N ARG A 408 -2.64 12.72 15.58
CA ARG A 408 -2.49 14.17 15.40
C ARG A 408 -1.04 14.58 15.21
N ASP A 409 -0.14 13.62 15.28
CA ASP A 409 1.29 13.89 15.35
C ASP A 409 1.78 14.58 14.08
N VAL A 410 2.67 15.53 14.28
CA VAL A 410 3.43 16.19 13.23
C VAL A 410 4.89 16.13 13.65
N ILE A 411 5.71 15.53 12.82
CA ILE A 411 7.12 15.39 13.10
C ILE A 411 7.98 15.94 11.97
N ALA A 412 9.14 16.45 12.32
CA ALA A 412 10.16 16.94 11.40
C ALA A 412 11.41 16.09 11.49
N ILE A 413 11.97 15.71 10.34
CA ILE A 413 13.21 14.96 10.19
C ILE A 413 14.16 15.78 9.33
N ASP A 414 15.34 16.11 9.85
CA ASP A 414 16.41 16.73 9.08
C ASP A 414 17.02 15.68 8.14
N VAL A 415 16.91 15.88 6.82
CA VAL A 415 17.43 14.92 5.83
C VAL A 415 18.97 14.89 5.77
N SER A 416 19.69 15.82 6.43
CA SER A 416 21.14 15.73 6.58
C SER A 416 21.61 14.47 7.33
N GLN A 417 20.72 13.84 8.11
CA GLN A 417 20.95 12.56 8.76
C GLN A 417 20.93 11.38 7.77
N ILE A 418 20.27 11.58 6.61
CA ILE A 418 20.16 10.60 5.54
C ILE A 418 21.38 10.77 4.65
N ASN A 419 22.51 10.27 5.10
CA ASN A 419 23.75 10.41 4.35
C ASN A 419 23.72 9.60 3.06
N PRO A 420 24.22 10.17 1.96
CA PRO A 420 24.39 9.51 0.69
C PRO A 420 25.39 8.33 0.75
#